data_1a51620b4dde6a4c2342828d5be14f59
#
_entry.id   1a51620b4dde6a4c2342828d5be14f59
#
_cell.length_a   1.000
_cell.length_b   1.000
_cell.length_c   1.000
_cell.angle_alpha   90.00
_cell.angle_beta   90.00
_cell.angle_gamma   90.00
#
_symmetry.space_group_name_H-M   'P 1'
#
loop_
_entity.id
_entity.type
_entity.pdbx_description
1 polymer ?
#
loop_
_entity_poly.entity_id
_entity_poly.type
_entity_poly.pdbx_seq_one_letter_code
_entity_poly.pdbx_strand_id
1 'polypeptide(L)'
;GVSEGFPFDETTLVFKVMGKIFCIADLEGNTGIALKNTPEKIMEMREEWPCITPASHLSHIHWNNIGDTFTIPATLLKSWIDDSYHIVVKGLTRKLQEELKNMPYSSNEQIE
;
A
#
# COMPACT_ATOMS: atom_id res chain seq x y z
N GLY A 1 10.37 2.75 10.04
CA GLY A 1 9.62 3.84 9.50
C GLY A 1 8.18 3.49 9.13
N VAL A 2 7.77 2.24 9.25
CA VAL A 2 6.41 1.84 8.92
C VAL A 2 5.54 1.94 10.17
N SER A 3 4.34 2.47 10.02
CA SER A 3 3.36 2.53 11.08
C SER A 3 2.02 2.07 10.56
N GLU A 4 1.13 1.71 11.44
CA GLU A 4 -0.21 1.30 11.05
C GLU A 4 -1.22 1.87 12.03
N GLY A 5 -2.47 1.97 11.65
CA GLY A 5 -3.51 2.48 12.52
C GLY A 5 -4.83 2.59 11.82
N PHE A 6 -5.83 3.11 12.54
CA PHE A 6 -7.18 3.23 12.05
C PHE A 6 -7.63 4.70 12.11
N PRO A 7 -7.11 5.55 11.23
CA PRO A 7 -7.39 6.98 11.31
C PRO A 7 -8.83 7.38 10.91
N PHE A 8 -9.53 6.51 10.19
CA PHE A 8 -10.86 6.85 9.69
C PHE A 8 -11.97 6.13 10.47
N ASP A 9 -11.81 4.85 10.77
CA ASP A 9 -12.80 4.07 11.47
C ASP A 9 -12.12 2.83 12.02
N GLU A 10 -12.87 1.91 12.61
CA GLU A 10 -12.29 0.73 13.26
C GLU A 10 -12.01 -0.43 12.33
N THR A 11 -12.42 -0.35 11.08
CA THR A 11 -12.28 -1.46 10.14
C THR A 11 -11.34 -1.17 8.99
N THR A 12 -10.87 0.07 8.85
CA THR A 12 -9.99 0.45 7.75
C THR A 12 -8.57 0.65 8.29
N LEU A 13 -7.73 -0.33 8.10
CA LEU A 13 -6.36 -0.30 8.58
C LEU A 13 -5.47 0.37 7.55
N VAL A 14 -4.71 1.37 7.97
CA VAL A 14 -3.86 2.15 7.07
C VAL A 14 -2.41 1.94 7.44
N PHE A 15 -1.58 1.64 6.43
CA PHE A 15 -0.14 1.46 6.63
C PHE A 15 0.59 2.65 6.01
N LYS A 16 1.49 3.25 6.76
CA LYS A 16 2.25 4.41 6.31
C LYS A 16 3.74 4.15 6.46
N VAL A 17 4.53 4.81 5.61
CA VAL A 17 5.98 4.85 5.77
C VAL A 17 6.36 6.33 5.87
N MET A 18 7.03 6.69 6.96
CA MET A 18 7.41 8.08 7.25
C MET A 18 6.20 9.01 7.11
N GLY A 19 5.04 8.58 7.61
CA GLY A 19 3.81 9.37 7.59
C GLY A 19 3.04 9.38 6.29
N LYS A 20 3.51 8.68 5.25
CA LYS A 20 2.82 8.64 3.95
C LYS A 20 2.18 7.28 3.74
N ILE A 21 0.93 7.27 3.29
CA ILE A 21 0.17 6.03 3.10
C ILE A 21 0.69 5.24 1.92
N PHE A 22 0.91 3.94 2.09
CA PHE A 22 1.25 3.07 0.96
C PHE A 22 0.30 1.87 0.86
N CYS A 23 -0.55 1.61 1.85
CA CYS A 23 -1.47 0.49 1.81
C CYS A 23 -2.68 0.80 2.68
N ILE A 24 -3.88 0.49 2.19
CA ILE A 24 -5.10 0.65 2.96
C ILE A 24 -5.85 -0.68 2.87
N ALA A 25 -6.08 -1.33 4.01
CA ALA A 25 -6.73 -2.63 4.04
C ALA A 25 -8.08 -2.52 4.75
N ASP A 26 -9.13 -3.06 4.10
CA ASP A 26 -10.44 -3.07 4.72
C ASP A 26 -10.57 -4.41 5.43
N LEU A 27 -10.75 -4.38 6.74
CA LEU A 27 -10.81 -5.58 7.55
C LEU A 27 -12.22 -6.14 7.69
N GLU A 28 -13.22 -5.40 7.15
CA GLU A 28 -14.56 -5.87 7.23
C GLU A 28 -15.08 -6.26 5.88
N GLY A 29 -15.67 -7.37 5.77
CA GLY A 29 -16.22 -7.79 4.50
C GLY A 29 -15.19 -8.20 3.51
N ASN A 30 -15.41 -7.89 2.25
CA ASN A 30 -14.59 -8.38 1.17
C ASN A 30 -14.01 -7.31 0.31
N THR A 31 -13.72 -6.18 0.87
CA THR A 31 -13.34 -5.07 0.04
C THR A 31 -11.87 -4.99 -0.29
N GLY A 32 -11.05 -5.78 0.35
CA GLY A 32 -9.69 -5.95 -0.13
C GLY A 32 -8.72 -4.86 0.28
N ILE A 33 -7.80 -4.51 -0.62
CA ILE A 33 -6.65 -3.71 -0.26
C ILE A 33 -6.36 -2.71 -1.36
N ALA A 34 -6.03 -1.48 -0.98
CA ALA A 34 -5.67 -0.43 -1.95
C ALA A 34 -4.16 -0.24 -1.94
N LEU A 35 -3.56 -0.24 -3.12
CA LEU A 35 -2.12 -0.12 -3.28
C LEU A 35 -1.79 0.87 -4.39
N LYS A 36 -0.63 1.51 -4.27
CA LYS A 36 -0.15 2.48 -5.23
C LYS A 36 0.83 1.84 -6.21
N ASN A 37 0.86 2.34 -7.42
CA ASN A 37 1.85 1.89 -8.41
C ASN A 37 2.04 2.97 -9.48
N THR A 38 2.91 2.71 -10.44
CA THR A 38 3.11 3.63 -11.56
C THR A 38 1.85 3.64 -12.42
N PRO A 39 1.57 4.72 -13.15
CA PRO A 39 0.36 4.76 -13.99
C PRO A 39 0.26 3.63 -14.99
N GLU A 40 1.38 3.22 -15.58
CA GLU A 40 1.39 2.13 -16.55
C GLU A 40 1.00 0.81 -15.88
N LYS A 41 1.58 0.55 -14.71
CA LYS A 41 1.30 -0.70 -14.02
C LYS A 41 -0.14 -0.72 -13.50
N ILE A 42 -0.66 0.42 -13.07
CA ILE A 42 -2.03 0.54 -12.60
C ILE A 42 -3.00 0.09 -13.70
N MET A 43 -2.76 0.55 -14.94
CA MET A 43 -3.64 0.18 -16.05
C MET A 43 -3.48 -1.28 -16.44
N GLU A 44 -2.26 -1.80 -16.45
CA GLU A 44 -2.02 -3.20 -16.77
C GLU A 44 -2.73 -4.10 -15.78
N MET A 45 -2.67 -3.78 -14.50
CA MET A 45 -3.30 -4.59 -13.46
C MET A 45 -4.81 -4.64 -13.63
N ARG A 46 -5.43 -3.50 -13.98
CA ARG A 46 -6.87 -3.47 -14.19
C ARG A 46 -7.29 -4.30 -15.39
N GLU A 47 -6.44 -4.31 -16.44
CA GLU A 47 -6.75 -5.07 -17.63
C GLU A 47 -6.57 -6.56 -17.41
N GLU A 48 -5.64 -6.93 -16.58
CA GLU A 48 -5.31 -8.32 -16.36
C GLU A 48 -6.18 -9.00 -15.31
N TRP A 49 -6.63 -8.25 -14.30
CA TRP A 49 -7.33 -8.85 -13.17
C TRP A 49 -8.71 -8.21 -12.97
N PRO A 50 -9.79 -8.98 -13.15
CA PRO A 50 -11.16 -8.41 -13.02
C PRO A 50 -11.45 -7.86 -11.62
N CYS A 51 -10.78 -8.38 -10.58
CA CYS A 51 -11.04 -7.91 -9.23
C CYS A 51 -10.30 -6.61 -8.90
N ILE A 52 -9.53 -6.07 -9.82
CA ILE A 52 -8.77 -4.84 -9.58
C ILE A 52 -9.50 -3.67 -10.24
N THR A 53 -9.85 -2.67 -9.43
CA THR A 53 -10.63 -1.52 -9.85
C THR A 53 -10.00 -0.25 -9.32
N PRO A 54 -10.42 0.93 -9.79
CA PRO A 54 -9.91 2.17 -9.23
C PRO A 54 -10.28 2.28 -7.74
N ALA A 55 -9.36 2.76 -6.93
CA ALA A 55 -9.58 2.89 -5.51
C ALA A 55 -10.44 4.12 -5.21
N SER A 56 -11.49 3.95 -4.38
CA SER A 56 -12.37 5.06 -4.04
C SER A 56 -11.63 6.13 -3.27
N HIS A 57 -11.95 7.37 -3.55
CA HIS A 57 -11.42 8.53 -2.83
C HIS A 57 -9.90 8.70 -2.96
N LEU A 58 -9.27 8.01 -3.89
CA LEU A 58 -7.84 8.14 -4.15
C LEU A 58 -7.63 8.42 -5.64
N SER A 59 -6.43 8.84 -6.01
CA SER A 59 -6.12 9.09 -7.41
C SER A 59 -6.24 7.79 -8.20
N HIS A 60 -7.09 7.77 -9.23
CA HIS A 60 -7.29 6.59 -10.04
C HIS A 60 -6.11 6.34 -10.98
N ILE A 61 -5.22 7.30 -11.13
CA ILE A 61 -4.04 7.15 -11.96
C ILE A 61 -2.96 6.38 -11.20
N HIS A 62 -2.92 6.51 -9.86
CA HIS A 62 -1.85 5.96 -9.08
C HIS A 62 -2.28 4.86 -8.10
N TRP A 63 -3.57 4.64 -7.92
CA TRP A 63 -4.06 3.69 -6.92
C TRP A 63 -5.04 2.70 -7.49
N ASN A 64 -4.93 1.45 -7.09
CA ASN A 64 -5.90 0.41 -7.42
C ASN A 64 -6.44 -0.20 -6.15
N ASN A 65 -7.68 -0.66 -6.20
CA ASN A 65 -8.27 -1.48 -5.16
C ASN A 65 -8.28 -2.92 -5.65
N ILE A 66 -7.72 -3.85 -4.86
CA ILE A 66 -7.71 -5.26 -5.18
C ILE A 66 -8.82 -5.89 -4.35
N GLY A 67 -9.95 -6.15 -4.99
CA GLY A 67 -11.18 -6.51 -4.28
C GLY A 67 -11.19 -7.92 -3.73
N ASP A 68 -10.58 -8.88 -4.44
CA ASP A 68 -10.58 -10.25 -3.99
C ASP A 68 -9.15 -10.75 -3.95
N THR A 69 -8.52 -10.55 -2.79
CA THR A 69 -7.10 -10.88 -2.66
C THR A 69 -6.86 -12.39 -2.66
N PHE A 70 -7.93 -13.20 -2.42
CA PHE A 70 -7.74 -14.63 -2.40
C PHE A 70 -7.53 -15.21 -3.80
N THR A 71 -7.93 -14.51 -4.85
CA THR A 71 -7.71 -14.98 -6.21
C THR A 71 -6.34 -14.60 -6.74
N ILE A 72 -5.57 -13.79 -5.98
CA ILE A 72 -4.25 -13.34 -6.42
C ILE A 72 -3.20 -14.22 -5.75
N PRO A 73 -2.22 -14.74 -6.50
CA PRO A 73 -1.14 -15.49 -5.87
C PRO A 73 -0.46 -14.67 -4.79
N ALA A 74 -0.18 -15.29 -3.64
CA ALA A 74 0.36 -14.56 -2.50
C ALA A 74 1.68 -13.87 -2.81
N THR A 75 2.55 -14.52 -3.60
CA THR A 75 3.84 -13.92 -3.95
C THR A 75 3.64 -12.68 -4.83
N LEU A 76 2.65 -12.70 -5.71
CA LEU A 76 2.37 -11.55 -6.57
C LEU A 76 1.78 -10.40 -5.76
N LEU A 77 0.84 -10.70 -4.87
CA LEU A 77 0.26 -9.68 -4.01
C LEU A 77 1.35 -9.04 -3.15
N LYS A 78 2.25 -9.85 -2.60
CA LYS A 78 3.34 -9.33 -1.80
C LYS A 78 4.23 -8.41 -2.63
N SER A 79 4.50 -8.77 -3.88
CA SER A 79 5.33 -7.92 -4.75
C SER A 79 4.66 -6.58 -5.01
N TRP A 80 3.33 -6.57 -5.14
CA TRP A 80 2.60 -5.32 -5.35
C TRP A 80 2.63 -4.44 -4.09
N ILE A 81 2.57 -5.05 -2.90
CA ILE A 81 2.68 -4.31 -1.65
C ILE A 81 4.08 -3.69 -1.56
N ASP A 82 5.11 -4.46 -1.91
CA ASP A 82 6.48 -3.97 -1.91
C ASP A 82 6.66 -2.83 -2.92
N ASP A 83 6.04 -2.94 -4.10
CA ASP A 83 6.10 -1.89 -5.10
C ASP A 83 5.49 -0.60 -4.56
N SER A 84 4.33 -0.70 -3.91
CA SER A 84 3.65 0.46 -3.36
C SER A 84 4.53 1.14 -2.30
N TYR A 85 5.13 0.35 -1.42
CA TYR A 85 6.03 0.86 -0.39
C TYR A 85 7.20 1.62 -1.07
N HIS A 86 7.86 1.01 -2.04
CA HIS A 86 9.02 1.62 -2.67
C HIS A 86 8.68 2.88 -3.46
N ILE A 87 7.51 2.92 -4.10
CA ILE A 87 7.09 4.11 -4.83
C ILE A 87 6.85 5.25 -3.86
N VAL A 88 6.22 5.00 -2.71
CA VAL A 88 6.00 6.04 -1.73
C VAL A 88 7.33 6.51 -1.14
N VAL A 89 8.26 5.60 -0.86
CA VAL A 89 9.58 5.96 -0.35
C VAL A 89 10.32 6.86 -1.35
N LYS A 90 10.25 6.54 -2.65
CA LYS A 90 10.91 7.36 -3.65
C LYS A 90 10.33 8.77 -3.71
N GLY A 91 9.07 8.95 -3.33
CA GLY A 91 8.45 10.26 -3.32
C GLY A 91 8.72 11.07 -2.06
N LEU A 92 9.41 10.50 -1.06
CA LEU A 92 9.71 11.23 0.15
C LEU A 92 10.80 12.27 -0.11
N THR A 93 10.87 13.29 0.75
CA THR A 93 11.95 14.26 0.65
C THR A 93 13.26 13.57 0.93
N ARG A 94 14.37 14.16 0.47
CA ARG A 94 15.68 13.59 0.71
C ARG A 94 15.94 13.41 2.20
N LYS A 95 15.52 14.38 3.00
CA LYS A 95 15.72 14.29 4.44
C LYS A 95 15.00 13.09 5.03
N LEU A 96 13.75 12.86 4.63
CA LEU A 96 13.00 11.72 5.14
C LEU A 96 13.57 10.40 4.66
N GLN A 97 14.06 10.35 3.43
CA GLN A 97 14.69 9.14 2.92
C GLN A 97 15.95 8.81 3.72
N GLU A 98 16.72 9.81 4.09
CA GLU A 98 17.93 9.60 4.88
C GLU A 98 17.57 9.15 6.29
N GLU A 99 16.54 9.74 6.87
CA GLU A 99 16.09 9.32 8.19
C GLU A 99 15.65 7.87 8.19
N LEU A 100 14.94 7.46 7.14
CA LEU A 100 14.48 6.09 7.03
C LEU A 100 15.66 5.12 6.92
N LYS A 101 16.67 5.46 6.10
CA LYS A 101 17.82 4.61 5.95
C LYS A 101 18.56 4.43 7.25
N ASN A 102 18.57 5.42 8.12
CA ASN A 102 19.33 5.38 9.36
C ASN A 102 18.53 4.80 10.53
N MET A 103 17.30 4.41 10.32
CA MET A 103 16.50 3.83 11.39
C MET A 103 16.98 2.44 11.73
N PRO A 104 17.03 2.09 13.01
CA PRO A 104 17.41 0.73 13.39
C PRO A 104 16.36 -0.25 12.87
N TYR A 105 16.81 -1.36 12.35
CA TYR A 105 15.90 -2.35 11.83
C TYR A 105 14.94 -2.82 12.91
N SER A 106 15.43 -3.00 14.13
CA SER A 106 14.61 -3.50 15.20
C SER A 106 13.45 -2.59 15.54
N SER A 107 13.54 -1.31 15.19
CA SER A 107 12.45 -0.41 15.48
C SER A 107 11.21 -0.75 14.70
N ASN A 108 11.36 -1.49 13.63
CA ASN A 108 10.24 -1.84 12.83
C ASN A 108 9.55 -3.02 13.41
N GLU A 109 10.30 -3.80 14.11
CA GLU A 109 9.72 -4.94 14.56
C GLU A 109 9.04 -4.83 15.77
N GLN A 110 9.46 -3.99 16.54
CA GLN A 110 8.89 -3.89 17.75
C GLN A 110 7.64 -3.66 17.76
N ILE A 111 7.28 -3.51 16.80
CA ILE A 111 6.11 -3.36 16.77
C ILE A 111 5.62 -4.57 17.09
N GLU A 112 6.28 -5.31 17.01
CA GLU A 112 5.96 -6.44 17.32
C GLU A 112 5.73 -6.76 18.24
#